data_3d74ee627e13d3f75fbf6f3d5047d191
#
_entry.id   3d74ee627e13d3f75fbf6f3d5047d191
#
_cell.length_a   1.000
_cell.length_b   1.000
_cell.length_c   1.000
_cell.angle_alpha   90.00
_cell.angle_beta   90.00
_cell.angle_gamma   90.00
#
_symmetry.space_group_name_H-M   'P 1'
#
loop_
_entity.id
_entity.type
_entity.pdbx_description
1 polymer ?
#
loop_
_entity_poly.entity_id
_entity_poly.type
_entity_poly.pdbx_seq_one_letter_code
_entity_poly.pdbx_strand_id
1 'polypeptide(L)'
;MFDFASYHRAATLADAINLLADNPQAKLLAGGTDVLIQLHHHNDRYRHIVDIHNLAELRGITLAEDGSLRIGSATTFTQLIEDPITQRLLPALCAAASSIAGPQIRNVATYGGNICNGATSADSATPTLIYDAKLEIHSPRSVRFVPINGFHTGPGKVSLEHDEILVAFHFPPQPKEHVGSAHFKYAMRDAMDISTIGCAAHCRLEERQFQRITPGIWCCRANADSLPTCRTDCTKCAIKPANAGSYQRICPARCRPAFFMAGQ
;
A
#
# COMPACT_ATOMS: atom_id res chain seq x y z
N MET A 1 -8.43 -28.40 9.25
CA MET A 1 -7.85 -28.87 7.96
C MET A 1 -8.36 -27.91 6.89
N PHE A 2 -7.52 -27.44 6.00
CA PHE A 2 -7.98 -26.58 4.89
C PHE A 2 -8.68 -27.46 3.85
N ASP A 3 -9.84 -27.01 3.37
CA ASP A 3 -10.66 -27.74 2.40
C ASP A 3 -10.55 -27.04 1.02
N PHE A 4 -9.58 -27.48 0.22
CA PHE A 4 -9.41 -27.01 -1.14
C PHE A 4 -10.25 -27.83 -2.11
N ALA A 5 -10.96 -27.18 -3.04
CA ALA A 5 -11.53 -27.85 -4.21
C ALA A 5 -10.47 -28.03 -5.30
N SER A 6 -9.56 -27.05 -5.46
CA SER A 6 -8.36 -27.18 -6.30
C SER A 6 -7.23 -26.31 -5.77
N TYR A 7 -6.00 -26.79 -5.97
CA TYR A 7 -4.78 -26.05 -5.65
C TYR A 7 -3.78 -26.25 -6.80
N HIS A 8 -3.35 -25.14 -7.38
CA HIS A 8 -2.37 -25.12 -8.45
C HIS A 8 -1.23 -24.19 -8.07
N ARG A 9 -0.02 -24.68 -8.13
CA ARG A 9 1.18 -23.89 -7.95
C ARG A 9 1.67 -23.43 -9.32
N ALA A 10 1.59 -22.14 -9.58
CA ALA A 10 2.06 -21.59 -10.83
C ALA A 10 3.59 -21.69 -10.97
N ALA A 11 4.05 -22.07 -12.14
CA ALA A 11 5.47 -22.16 -12.46
C ALA A 11 6.04 -20.83 -12.96
N THR A 12 5.23 -20.03 -13.64
CA THR A 12 5.57 -18.70 -14.20
C THR A 12 4.42 -17.74 -14.02
N LEU A 13 4.68 -16.44 -14.23
CA LEU A 13 3.62 -15.43 -14.23
C LEU A 13 2.56 -15.70 -15.31
N ALA A 14 2.99 -16.11 -16.50
CA ALA A 14 2.07 -16.47 -17.60
C ALA A 14 1.18 -17.66 -17.24
N ASP A 15 1.74 -18.68 -16.58
CA ASP A 15 0.99 -19.84 -16.08
C ASP A 15 -0.07 -19.40 -15.05
N ALA A 16 0.30 -18.53 -14.08
CA ALA A 16 -0.64 -17.99 -13.10
C ALA A 16 -1.82 -17.25 -13.75
N ILE A 17 -1.53 -16.42 -14.76
CA ILE A 17 -2.54 -15.67 -15.50
C ILE A 17 -3.50 -16.61 -16.25
N ASN A 18 -2.98 -17.65 -16.90
CA ASN A 18 -3.80 -18.64 -17.61
C ASN A 18 -4.69 -19.42 -16.64
N LEU A 19 -4.14 -19.86 -15.49
CA LEU A 19 -4.90 -20.55 -14.45
C LEU A 19 -6.06 -19.72 -13.88
N LEU A 20 -5.88 -18.38 -13.77
CA LEU A 20 -6.96 -17.48 -13.38
C LEU A 20 -8.00 -17.30 -14.49
N ALA A 21 -7.56 -17.19 -15.74
CA ALA A 21 -8.47 -17.05 -16.89
C ALA A 21 -9.33 -18.31 -17.08
N ASP A 22 -8.75 -19.49 -16.87
CA ASP A 22 -9.44 -20.78 -17.02
C ASP A 22 -10.44 -21.05 -15.88
N ASN A 23 -10.22 -20.49 -14.69
CA ASN A 23 -11.09 -20.70 -13.54
C ASN A 23 -11.55 -19.37 -12.90
N PRO A 24 -12.77 -18.90 -13.24
CA PRO A 24 -13.33 -17.64 -12.67
C PRO A 24 -13.54 -17.66 -11.15
N GLN A 25 -13.45 -18.81 -10.49
CA GLN A 25 -13.57 -18.92 -9.04
C GLN A 25 -12.20 -18.93 -8.34
N ALA A 26 -11.10 -19.03 -9.08
CA ALA A 26 -9.77 -19.10 -8.51
C ALA A 26 -9.39 -17.82 -7.78
N LYS A 27 -8.63 -17.95 -6.70
CA LYS A 27 -8.05 -16.87 -5.92
C LYS A 27 -6.54 -17.03 -5.85
N LEU A 28 -5.83 -15.92 -5.93
CA LEU A 28 -4.38 -15.90 -5.78
C LEU A 28 -3.99 -16.11 -4.31
N LEU A 29 -2.99 -16.95 -4.11
CA LEU A 29 -2.30 -17.14 -2.84
C LEU A 29 -0.88 -16.60 -2.95
N ALA A 30 -0.58 -15.47 -2.33
CA ALA A 30 0.78 -14.95 -2.16
C ALA A 30 1.31 -15.31 -0.76
N GLY A 31 1.32 -14.36 0.18
CA GLY A 31 1.74 -14.63 1.56
C GLY A 31 0.73 -15.41 2.40
N GLY A 32 -0.50 -15.54 1.96
CA GLY A 32 -1.54 -16.38 2.59
C GLY A 32 -2.18 -15.82 3.85
N THR A 33 -1.71 -14.72 4.41
CA THR A 33 -2.11 -14.20 5.73
C THR A 33 -3.59 -13.84 5.84
N ASP A 34 -4.27 -13.56 4.73
CA ASP A 34 -5.72 -13.36 4.66
C ASP A 34 -6.44 -14.56 4.07
N VAL A 35 -5.93 -15.11 2.97
CA VAL A 35 -6.55 -16.23 2.23
C VAL A 35 -6.69 -17.49 3.09
N LEU A 36 -5.65 -17.85 3.85
CA LEU A 36 -5.68 -19.02 4.71
C LEU A 36 -6.68 -18.88 5.88
N ILE A 37 -6.88 -17.65 6.36
CA ILE A 37 -7.91 -17.37 7.37
C ILE A 37 -9.30 -17.59 6.79
N GLN A 38 -9.56 -17.11 5.55
CA GLN A 38 -10.83 -17.34 4.87
C GLN A 38 -11.09 -18.85 4.64
N LEU A 39 -10.07 -19.59 4.25
CA LEU A 39 -10.16 -21.05 4.12
C LEU A 39 -10.45 -21.74 5.46
N HIS A 40 -9.83 -21.27 6.55
CA HIS A 40 -10.09 -21.79 7.89
C HIS A 40 -11.54 -21.55 8.33
N HIS A 41 -12.13 -20.44 7.91
CA HIS A 41 -13.54 -20.12 8.13
C HIS A 41 -14.50 -20.79 7.13
N HIS A 42 -14.02 -21.74 6.33
CA HIS A 42 -14.82 -22.47 5.33
C HIS A 42 -15.54 -21.55 4.32
N ASN A 43 -14.87 -20.44 3.94
CA ASN A 43 -15.40 -19.55 2.93
C ASN A 43 -15.22 -20.18 1.53
N ASP A 44 -16.31 -20.64 0.93
CA ASP A 44 -16.32 -21.35 -0.36
C ASP A 44 -15.68 -20.54 -1.51
N ARG A 45 -15.66 -19.22 -1.40
CA ARG A 45 -15.03 -18.34 -2.41
C ARG A 45 -13.52 -18.53 -2.52
N TYR A 46 -12.88 -19.19 -1.54
CA TYR A 46 -11.42 -19.39 -1.46
C TYR A 46 -11.00 -20.84 -1.68
N ARG A 47 -11.91 -21.73 -2.14
CA ARG A 47 -11.60 -23.15 -2.30
C ARG A 47 -10.78 -23.48 -3.54
N HIS A 48 -10.70 -22.58 -4.52
CA HIS A 48 -9.87 -22.72 -5.72
C HIS A 48 -8.67 -21.78 -5.63
N ILE A 49 -7.48 -22.32 -5.50
CA ILE A 49 -6.27 -21.54 -5.21
C ILE A 49 -5.25 -21.68 -6.34
N VAL A 50 -4.73 -20.52 -6.77
CA VAL A 50 -3.55 -20.38 -7.60
C VAL A 50 -2.43 -19.79 -6.74
N ASP A 51 -1.43 -20.60 -6.42
CA ASP A 51 -0.30 -20.20 -5.60
C ASP A 51 0.77 -19.53 -6.46
N ILE A 52 1.03 -18.25 -6.15
CA ILE A 52 2.04 -17.39 -6.78
C ILE A 52 3.19 -17.04 -5.84
N HIS A 53 3.24 -17.65 -4.65
CA HIS A 53 4.18 -17.27 -3.58
C HIS A 53 5.64 -17.30 -4.03
N ASN A 54 6.03 -18.24 -4.89
CA ASN A 54 7.43 -18.44 -5.28
C ASN A 54 7.78 -17.90 -6.68
N LEU A 55 6.91 -17.14 -7.32
CA LEU A 55 7.22 -16.57 -8.63
C LEU A 55 8.31 -15.50 -8.51
N ALA A 56 9.45 -15.74 -9.17
CA ALA A 56 10.60 -14.85 -9.14
C ALA A 56 10.29 -13.48 -9.77
N GLU A 57 9.44 -13.46 -10.80
CA GLU A 57 9.02 -12.26 -11.52
C GLU A 57 8.28 -11.25 -10.62
N LEU A 58 7.65 -11.75 -9.55
CA LEU A 58 6.89 -10.95 -8.58
C LEU A 58 7.75 -10.45 -7.41
N ARG A 59 9.06 -10.74 -7.38
CA ARG A 59 9.93 -10.46 -6.25
C ARG A 59 10.98 -9.42 -6.59
N GLY A 60 11.60 -8.90 -5.54
CA GLY A 60 12.80 -8.08 -5.61
C GLY A 60 12.53 -6.59 -5.60
N ILE A 61 13.59 -5.86 -5.28
CA ILE A 61 13.65 -4.42 -5.18
C ILE A 61 14.79 -3.97 -6.10
N THR A 62 14.49 -3.16 -7.10
CA THR A 62 15.45 -2.77 -8.13
C THR A 62 15.41 -1.28 -8.35
N LEU A 63 16.55 -0.61 -8.19
CA LEU A 63 16.74 0.80 -8.51
C LEU A 63 17.24 0.92 -9.95
N ALA A 64 16.51 1.63 -10.79
CA ALA A 64 16.92 1.89 -12.16
C ALA A 64 17.91 3.07 -12.25
N GLU A 65 18.58 3.21 -13.39
CA GLU A 65 19.58 4.27 -13.61
C GLU A 65 18.98 5.68 -13.54
N ASP A 66 17.72 5.83 -13.93
CA ASP A 66 16.96 7.08 -13.86
C ASP A 66 16.53 7.44 -12.43
N GLY A 67 16.81 6.57 -11.44
CA GLY A 67 16.43 6.74 -10.06
C GLY A 67 15.02 6.27 -9.73
N SER A 68 14.28 5.70 -10.66
CA SER A 68 13.01 5.05 -10.39
C SER A 68 13.22 3.73 -9.63
N LEU A 69 12.29 3.39 -8.75
CA LEU A 69 12.37 2.18 -7.93
C LEU A 69 11.24 1.22 -8.29
N ARG A 70 11.61 -0.03 -8.63
CA ARG A 70 10.66 -1.14 -8.82
C ARG A 70 10.67 -2.04 -7.60
N ILE A 71 9.47 -2.35 -7.08
CA ILE A 71 9.27 -3.31 -5.99
C ILE A 71 8.26 -4.36 -6.47
N GLY A 72 8.67 -5.62 -6.51
CA GLY A 72 7.82 -6.72 -6.90
C GLY A 72 6.68 -6.96 -5.90
N SER A 73 5.50 -7.35 -6.37
CA SER A 73 4.29 -7.50 -5.54
C SER A 73 4.40 -8.59 -4.47
N ALA A 74 5.18 -9.65 -4.72
CA ALA A 74 5.43 -10.73 -3.76
C ALA A 74 6.63 -10.46 -2.83
N THR A 75 7.20 -9.23 -2.83
CA THR A 75 8.19 -8.81 -1.84
C THR A 75 7.53 -8.76 -0.46
N THR A 76 8.12 -9.42 0.54
CA THR A 76 7.59 -9.44 1.90
C THR A 76 7.86 -8.14 2.65
N PHE A 77 7.09 -7.87 3.70
CA PHE A 77 7.32 -6.67 4.52
C PHE A 77 8.67 -6.70 5.23
N THR A 78 9.16 -7.87 5.65
CA THR A 78 10.51 -8.00 6.20
C THR A 78 11.57 -7.59 5.17
N GLN A 79 11.46 -8.07 3.93
CA GLN A 79 12.37 -7.67 2.86
C GLN A 79 12.33 -6.16 2.58
N LEU A 80 11.14 -5.53 2.61
CA LEU A 80 11.00 -4.09 2.48
C LEU A 80 11.69 -3.31 3.60
N ILE A 81 11.54 -3.78 4.84
CA ILE A 81 12.10 -3.12 6.03
C ILE A 81 13.63 -3.24 6.04
N GLU A 82 14.17 -4.37 5.61
CA GLU A 82 15.61 -4.67 5.67
C GLU A 82 16.38 -4.12 4.47
N ASP A 83 15.70 -3.78 3.37
CA ASP A 83 16.35 -3.28 2.16
C ASP A 83 16.85 -1.84 2.32
N PRO A 84 18.16 -1.58 2.14
CA PRO A 84 18.73 -0.24 2.35
C PRO A 84 18.27 0.79 1.31
N ILE A 85 17.84 0.38 0.11
CA ILE A 85 17.33 1.29 -0.93
C ILE A 85 15.95 1.78 -0.49
N THR A 86 15.10 0.87 -0.05
CA THR A 86 13.76 1.20 0.44
C THR A 86 13.83 2.08 1.70
N GLN A 87 14.69 1.75 2.65
CA GLN A 87 14.91 2.57 3.85
C GLN A 87 15.30 4.02 3.50
N ARG A 88 16.16 4.19 2.51
CA ARG A 88 16.66 5.50 2.09
C ARG A 88 15.63 6.29 1.28
N LEU A 89 14.94 5.64 0.32
CA LEU A 89 14.07 6.32 -0.64
C LEU A 89 12.62 6.40 -0.19
N LEU A 90 12.15 5.42 0.58
CA LEU A 90 10.75 5.28 1.00
C LEU A 90 10.61 5.06 2.52
N PRO A 91 11.21 5.92 3.38
CA PRO A 91 11.24 5.69 4.83
C PRO A 91 9.85 5.60 5.46
N ALA A 92 8.84 6.32 4.96
CA ALA A 92 7.47 6.19 5.45
C ALA A 92 6.85 4.82 5.12
N LEU A 93 7.26 4.19 3.99
CA LEU A 93 6.81 2.83 3.66
C LEU A 93 7.44 1.80 4.61
N CYS A 94 8.74 1.95 4.93
CA CYS A 94 9.42 1.10 5.92
C CYS A 94 8.80 1.23 7.31
N ALA A 95 8.46 2.47 7.72
CA ALA A 95 7.80 2.72 9.01
C ALA A 95 6.41 2.05 9.06
N ALA A 96 5.62 2.18 7.99
CA ALA A 96 4.33 1.51 7.87
C ALA A 96 4.47 -0.01 7.89
N ALA A 97 5.39 -0.56 7.10
CA ALA A 97 5.67 -1.99 7.05
C ALA A 97 6.05 -2.56 8.43
N SER A 98 6.85 -1.82 9.20
CA SER A 98 7.27 -2.20 10.55
C SER A 98 6.11 -2.25 11.55
N SER A 99 5.04 -1.48 11.32
CA SER A 99 3.84 -1.43 12.16
C SER A 99 2.83 -2.54 11.86
N ILE A 100 3.04 -3.31 10.77
CA ILE A 100 2.12 -4.40 10.37
C ILE A 100 2.35 -5.61 11.26
N ALA A 101 1.30 -6.04 11.95
CA ALA A 101 1.24 -7.28 12.74
C ALA A 101 2.52 -7.59 13.53
N GLY A 102 2.93 -8.87 13.59
CA GLY A 102 4.19 -9.33 14.19
C GLY A 102 5.21 -9.78 13.14
N PRO A 103 6.47 -10.05 13.55
CA PRO A 103 7.53 -10.49 12.64
C PRO A 103 7.16 -11.71 11.81
N GLN A 104 6.46 -12.69 12.40
CA GLN A 104 6.05 -13.92 11.73
C GLN A 104 5.14 -13.62 10.53
N ILE A 105 4.23 -12.67 10.68
CA ILE A 105 3.35 -12.23 9.59
C ILE A 105 4.15 -11.45 8.54
N ARG A 106 5.02 -10.53 8.95
CA ARG A 106 5.83 -9.74 8.01
C ARG A 106 6.79 -10.58 7.17
N ASN A 107 7.22 -11.75 7.67
CA ASN A 107 8.08 -12.68 6.93
C ASN A 107 7.37 -13.33 5.74
N VAL A 108 6.05 -13.42 5.75
CA VAL A 108 5.26 -14.08 4.70
C VAL A 108 4.29 -13.15 3.99
N ALA A 109 3.71 -12.18 4.71
CA ALA A 109 2.80 -11.20 4.12
C ALA A 109 3.53 -10.36 3.08
N THR A 110 2.91 -10.20 1.91
CA THR A 110 3.49 -9.53 0.75
C THR A 110 2.90 -8.14 0.57
N TYR A 111 3.71 -7.26 0.02
CA TYR A 111 3.29 -5.89 -0.27
C TYR A 111 2.09 -5.85 -1.22
N GLY A 112 2.15 -6.58 -2.35
CA GLY A 112 1.05 -6.69 -3.29
C GLY A 112 -0.21 -7.30 -2.68
N GLY A 113 -0.06 -8.35 -1.84
CA GLY A 113 -1.19 -8.96 -1.15
C GLY A 113 -1.92 -7.96 -0.24
N ASN A 114 -1.20 -7.12 0.51
CA ASN A 114 -1.79 -6.11 1.38
C ASN A 114 -2.56 -5.03 0.59
N ILE A 115 -2.00 -4.56 -0.53
CA ILE A 115 -2.65 -3.57 -1.40
C ILE A 115 -3.86 -4.18 -2.13
N CYS A 116 -3.74 -5.40 -2.70
CA CYS A 116 -4.81 -6.05 -3.45
C CYS A 116 -5.95 -6.58 -2.58
N ASN A 117 -5.70 -6.83 -1.29
CA ASN A 117 -6.77 -7.17 -0.35
C ASN A 117 -7.80 -6.04 -0.19
N GLY A 118 -7.41 -4.80 -0.49
CA GLY A 118 -8.30 -3.65 -0.47
C GLY A 118 -8.82 -3.30 0.93
N ALA A 119 -8.18 -3.80 1.98
CA ALA A 119 -8.58 -3.52 3.34
C ALA A 119 -8.46 -2.02 3.65
N THR A 120 -9.49 -1.45 4.27
CA THR A 120 -9.51 -0.04 4.70
C THR A 120 -8.52 0.25 5.84
N SER A 121 -7.88 -0.77 6.37
CA SER A 121 -6.84 -0.72 7.39
C SER A 121 -5.44 -1.03 6.87
N ALA A 122 -5.26 -1.08 5.53
CA ALA A 122 -3.97 -1.40 4.94
C ALA A 122 -2.93 -0.30 5.24
N ASP A 123 -2.01 -0.59 6.17
CA ASP A 123 -0.98 0.37 6.61
C ASP A 123 -0.08 0.82 5.46
N SER A 124 0.20 -0.06 4.48
CA SER A 124 1.05 0.26 3.34
C SER A 124 0.37 1.15 2.29
N ALA A 125 -0.96 1.31 2.31
CA ALA A 125 -1.67 2.07 1.30
C ALA A 125 -1.33 3.58 1.32
N THR A 126 -1.26 4.19 2.52
CA THR A 126 -0.94 5.61 2.67
C THR A 126 0.46 5.99 2.18
N PRO A 127 1.54 5.26 2.53
CA PRO A 127 2.84 5.56 1.98
C PRO A 127 2.93 5.28 0.47
N THR A 128 2.25 4.26 -0.04
CA THR A 128 2.20 4.02 -1.49
C THR A 128 1.60 5.20 -2.24
N LEU A 129 0.55 5.82 -1.67
CA LEU A 129 -0.10 7.02 -2.23
C LEU A 129 0.82 8.26 -2.23
N ILE A 130 1.49 8.57 -1.12
CA ILE A 130 2.30 9.78 -1.01
C ILE A 130 3.54 9.77 -1.90
N TYR A 131 4.03 8.58 -2.25
CA TYR A 131 5.16 8.41 -3.16
C TYR A 131 4.77 8.25 -4.63
N ASP A 132 3.50 8.44 -4.99
CA ASP A 132 3.01 8.40 -6.37
C ASP A 132 3.29 7.09 -7.12
N ALA A 133 3.13 5.95 -6.45
CA ALA A 133 3.37 4.66 -7.06
C ALA A 133 2.46 4.41 -8.26
N LYS A 134 3.02 3.82 -9.31
CA LYS A 134 2.29 3.20 -10.42
C LYS A 134 2.33 1.70 -10.26
N LEU A 135 1.20 1.06 -10.51
CA LEU A 135 0.99 -0.37 -10.39
C LEU A 135 1.12 -1.02 -11.75
N GLU A 136 2.04 -1.95 -11.90
CA GLU A 136 2.22 -2.79 -13.09
C GLU A 136 1.29 -4.00 -12.98
N ILE A 137 0.33 -4.12 -13.89
CA ILE A 137 -0.71 -5.15 -13.88
C ILE A 137 -0.64 -5.92 -15.19
N HIS A 138 -0.55 -7.24 -15.09
CA HIS A 138 -0.53 -8.13 -16.24
C HIS A 138 -1.82 -8.93 -16.34
N SER A 139 -2.27 -9.14 -17.56
CA SER A 139 -3.43 -9.95 -17.94
C SER A 139 -3.12 -10.78 -19.19
N PRO A 140 -4.00 -11.72 -19.60
CA PRO A 140 -3.82 -12.42 -20.87
C PRO A 140 -3.84 -11.49 -22.10
N ARG A 141 -4.45 -10.30 -21.94
CA ARG A 141 -4.69 -9.35 -23.04
C ARG A 141 -3.61 -8.30 -23.16
N SER A 142 -3.07 -7.82 -22.03
CA SER A 142 -2.16 -6.68 -22.03
C SER A 142 -1.45 -6.50 -20.70
N VAL A 143 -0.40 -5.67 -20.74
CA VAL A 143 0.24 -5.10 -19.55
C VAL A 143 -0.22 -3.64 -19.44
N ARG A 144 -0.70 -3.24 -18.25
CA ARG A 144 -1.14 -1.87 -18.00
C ARG A 144 -0.49 -1.30 -16.74
N PHE A 145 -0.30 0.01 -16.75
CA PHE A 145 0.21 0.75 -15.59
C PHE A 145 -0.87 1.71 -15.11
N VAL A 146 -1.25 1.59 -13.86
CA VAL A 146 -2.27 2.45 -13.26
C VAL A 146 -1.71 3.16 -12.03
N PRO A 147 -2.11 4.42 -11.75
CA PRO A 147 -1.71 5.07 -10.52
C PRO A 147 -2.36 4.37 -9.33
N ILE A 148 -1.67 4.33 -8.20
CA ILE A 148 -2.26 3.85 -6.93
C ILE A 148 -3.49 4.68 -6.53
N ASN A 149 -3.49 5.96 -6.88
CA ASN A 149 -4.65 6.83 -6.67
C ASN A 149 -5.83 6.36 -7.53
N GLY A 150 -6.94 5.98 -6.89
CA GLY A 150 -8.11 5.40 -7.57
C GLY A 150 -8.05 3.89 -7.77
N PHE A 151 -6.96 3.20 -7.38
CA PHE A 151 -6.89 1.75 -7.44
C PHE A 151 -7.84 1.06 -6.46
N HIS A 152 -7.98 1.59 -5.25
CA HIS A 152 -8.97 1.15 -4.28
C HIS A 152 -10.31 1.81 -4.57
N THR A 153 -11.32 1.01 -4.90
CA THR A 153 -12.66 1.48 -5.31
C THR A 153 -13.70 1.37 -4.20
N GLY A 154 -13.33 0.79 -3.05
CA GLY A 154 -14.17 0.64 -1.87
C GLY A 154 -13.59 -0.38 -0.90
N PRO A 155 -14.23 -0.61 0.25
CA PRO A 155 -13.78 -1.59 1.22
C PRO A 155 -13.69 -2.99 0.62
N GLY A 156 -12.48 -3.60 0.65
CA GLY A 156 -12.21 -4.91 0.05
C GLY A 156 -12.34 -4.95 -1.48
N LYS A 157 -12.30 -3.78 -2.16
CA LYS A 157 -12.45 -3.69 -3.61
C LYS A 157 -11.32 -2.91 -4.23
N VAL A 158 -10.75 -3.46 -5.29
CA VAL A 158 -9.66 -2.87 -6.07
C VAL A 158 -9.98 -2.91 -7.57
N SER A 159 -9.32 -2.05 -8.34
CA SER A 159 -9.48 -1.96 -9.79
C SER A 159 -8.65 -3.03 -10.51
N LEU A 160 -8.90 -4.31 -10.16
CA LEU A 160 -8.35 -5.48 -10.83
C LEU A 160 -9.49 -6.33 -11.40
N GLU A 161 -9.34 -6.76 -12.63
CA GLU A 161 -10.17 -7.81 -13.21
C GLU A 161 -9.77 -9.16 -12.64
N HIS A 162 -10.62 -10.17 -12.83
CA HIS A 162 -10.40 -11.49 -12.24
C HIS A 162 -9.09 -12.15 -12.72
N ASP A 163 -8.77 -11.99 -14.00
CA ASP A 163 -7.59 -12.57 -14.68
C ASP A 163 -6.37 -11.64 -14.70
N GLU A 164 -6.36 -10.62 -13.85
CA GLU A 164 -5.26 -9.69 -13.69
C GLU A 164 -4.42 -9.98 -12.46
N ILE A 165 -3.10 -9.84 -12.61
CA ILE A 165 -2.13 -9.98 -11.52
C ILE A 165 -1.35 -8.68 -11.38
N LEU A 166 -1.31 -8.12 -10.17
CA LEU A 166 -0.40 -7.05 -9.81
C LEU A 166 1.02 -7.63 -9.73
N VAL A 167 1.90 -7.14 -10.61
CA VAL A 167 3.27 -7.66 -10.74
C VAL A 167 4.25 -6.84 -9.92
N ALA A 168 4.19 -5.51 -10.00
CA ALA A 168 5.12 -4.64 -9.31
C ALA A 168 4.55 -3.25 -9.02
N PHE A 169 5.24 -2.55 -8.14
CA PHE A 169 5.08 -1.13 -7.85
C PHE A 169 6.25 -0.37 -8.44
N HIS A 170 5.97 0.69 -9.19
CA HIS A 170 6.96 1.60 -9.74
C HIS A 170 6.84 2.95 -9.07
N PHE A 171 7.89 3.35 -8.39
CA PHE A 171 7.99 4.66 -7.75
C PHE A 171 8.82 5.58 -8.64
N PRO A 172 8.36 6.81 -8.90
CA PRO A 172 9.17 7.80 -9.61
C PRO A 172 10.43 8.13 -8.81
N PRO A 173 11.49 8.67 -9.47
CA PRO A 173 12.67 9.15 -8.77
C PRO A 173 12.31 10.06 -7.60
N GLN A 174 12.79 9.71 -6.40
CA GLN A 174 12.54 10.51 -5.22
C GLN A 174 13.62 11.61 -5.10
N PRO A 175 13.25 12.83 -4.71
CA PRO A 175 14.21 13.89 -4.44
C PRO A 175 15.21 13.43 -3.37
N LYS A 176 16.49 13.78 -3.55
CA LYS A 176 17.57 13.33 -2.63
C LYS A 176 17.77 14.26 -1.44
N GLU A 177 17.39 15.54 -1.59
CA GLU A 177 17.70 16.59 -0.64
C GLU A 177 16.45 17.33 -0.20
N HIS A 178 16.47 17.82 1.02
CA HIS A 178 15.41 18.62 1.61
C HIS A 178 14.03 17.98 1.58
N VAL A 179 13.98 16.64 1.67
CA VAL A 179 12.75 15.87 1.72
C VAL A 179 12.59 15.18 3.06
N GLY A 180 11.35 15.03 3.47
CA GLY A 180 10.97 14.26 4.64
C GLY A 180 9.68 13.52 4.38
N SER A 181 9.56 12.35 4.96
CA SER A 181 8.30 11.61 4.98
C SER A 181 8.11 10.92 6.31
N ALA A 182 6.86 10.75 6.68
CA ALA A 182 6.48 10.08 7.92
C ALA A 182 5.20 9.29 7.70
N HIS A 183 5.06 8.21 8.45
CA HIS A 183 3.84 7.43 8.59
C HIS A 183 3.40 7.43 10.05
N PHE A 184 2.11 7.52 10.28
CA PHE A 184 1.49 7.41 11.60
C PHE A 184 0.32 6.45 11.54
N LYS A 185 0.33 5.49 12.46
CA LYS A 185 -0.74 4.53 12.68
C LYS A 185 -1.43 4.83 13.98
N TYR A 186 -2.72 5.11 13.93
CA TYR A 186 -3.56 5.16 15.12
C TYR A 186 -4.27 3.81 15.28
N ALA A 187 -4.06 3.17 16.40
CA ALA A 187 -4.65 1.88 16.77
C ALA A 187 -4.99 1.87 18.25
N MET A 188 -5.76 0.89 18.69
CA MET A 188 -6.18 0.77 20.10
C MET A 188 -5.07 0.20 20.98
N ARG A 189 -4.08 -0.48 20.41
CA ARG A 189 -2.92 -1.07 21.09
C ARG A 189 -1.64 -0.66 20.37
N ASP A 190 -0.52 -0.67 21.07
CA ASP A 190 0.78 -0.25 20.53
C ASP A 190 1.37 -1.25 19.55
N ALA A 191 0.96 -2.52 19.60
CA ALA A 191 1.47 -3.56 18.74
C ALA A 191 0.39 -4.56 18.32
N MET A 192 0.59 -5.22 17.17
CA MET A 192 -0.24 -6.31 16.65
C MET A 192 -1.72 -5.95 16.56
N ASP A 193 -2.02 -4.72 16.16
CA ASP A 193 -3.39 -4.21 16.09
C ASP A 193 -3.72 -3.70 14.69
N ILE A 194 -5.02 -3.65 14.42
CA ILE A 194 -5.56 -3.12 13.16
C ILE A 194 -5.62 -1.59 13.26
N SER A 195 -5.17 -0.91 12.21
CA SER A 195 -5.27 0.55 12.13
C SER A 195 -6.71 1.02 12.15
N THR A 196 -7.04 1.92 13.05
CA THR A 196 -8.27 2.71 12.99
C THR A 196 -8.11 3.83 11.96
N ILE A 197 -6.94 4.49 11.96
CA ILE A 197 -6.56 5.52 10.98
C ILE A 197 -5.07 5.37 10.68
N GLY A 198 -4.74 5.33 9.39
CA GLY A 198 -3.38 5.45 8.89
C GLY A 198 -3.18 6.80 8.22
N CYS A 199 -2.10 7.50 8.54
CA CYS A 199 -1.72 8.75 7.91
C CYS A 199 -0.28 8.67 7.42
N ALA A 200 -0.01 9.22 6.23
CA ALA A 200 1.34 9.43 5.76
C ALA A 200 1.47 10.83 5.15
N ALA A 201 2.66 11.39 5.23
CA ALA A 201 2.97 12.67 4.60
C ALA A 201 4.35 12.62 3.98
N HIS A 202 4.48 13.19 2.79
CA HIS A 202 5.75 13.43 2.12
C HIS A 202 5.85 14.93 1.82
N CYS A 203 6.96 15.56 2.20
CA CYS A 203 7.17 16.98 1.99
C CYS A 203 8.57 17.25 1.43
N ARG A 204 8.64 18.31 0.61
CA ARG A 204 9.89 18.90 0.12
C ARG A 204 9.99 20.35 0.63
N LEU A 205 11.18 20.71 1.14
CA LEU A 205 11.50 22.02 1.64
C LEU A 205 12.46 22.72 0.67
N GLU A 206 12.20 23.96 0.32
CA GLU A 206 13.14 24.86 -0.34
C GLU A 206 13.10 26.22 0.38
N GLU A 207 14.26 26.78 0.69
CA GLU A 207 14.39 28.09 1.36
C GLU A 207 13.52 28.24 2.62
N ARG A 208 13.40 27.18 3.45
CA ARG A 208 12.53 27.11 4.63
C ARG A 208 11.02 27.20 4.34
N GLN A 209 10.62 26.97 3.10
CA GLN A 209 9.22 26.88 2.72
C GLN A 209 8.88 25.47 2.22
N PHE A 210 7.72 24.97 2.55
CA PHE A 210 7.22 23.75 1.95
C PHE A 210 6.87 24.02 0.49
N GLN A 211 7.57 23.36 -0.43
CA GLN A 211 7.24 23.42 -1.85
C GLN A 211 6.11 22.49 -2.20
N ARG A 212 6.12 21.30 -1.59
CA ARG A 212 5.07 20.31 -1.82
C ARG A 212 4.85 19.50 -0.55
N ILE A 213 3.59 19.34 -0.17
CA ILE A 213 3.16 18.41 0.87
C ILE A 213 2.14 17.49 0.22
N THR A 214 2.43 16.18 0.20
CA THR A 214 1.50 15.17 -0.26
C THR A 214 1.02 14.37 0.95
N PRO A 215 -0.16 14.64 1.50
CA PRO A 215 -0.73 13.86 2.57
C PRO A 215 -1.51 12.67 2.00
N GLY A 216 -1.45 11.52 2.69
CA GLY A 216 -2.30 10.37 2.49
C GLY A 216 -3.01 10.03 3.80
N ILE A 217 -4.32 9.87 3.76
CA ILE A 217 -5.12 9.46 4.92
C ILE A 217 -5.94 8.24 4.52
N TRP A 218 -5.91 7.21 5.37
CA TRP A 218 -6.66 5.98 5.19
C TRP A 218 -7.38 5.62 6.49
N CYS A 219 -8.67 5.33 6.43
CA CYS A 219 -9.49 5.12 7.61
C CYS A 219 -10.32 3.84 7.52
N CYS A 220 -10.35 3.05 8.59
CA CYS A 220 -11.15 1.83 8.71
C CYS A 220 -12.65 2.04 8.72
N ARG A 221 -13.12 3.23 9.04
CA ARG A 221 -14.55 3.52 9.13
C ARG A 221 -15.04 4.07 7.79
N ALA A 222 -15.20 3.20 6.84
CA ALA A 222 -15.76 3.57 5.55
C ALA A 222 -17.28 3.40 5.56
N ASN A 223 -17.99 4.50 5.70
CA ASN A 223 -19.12 4.70 4.79
C ASN A 223 -18.48 5.01 3.44
N ALA A 224 -18.60 4.10 2.50
CA ALA A 224 -17.89 4.10 1.22
C ALA A 224 -18.16 5.33 0.33
N ASP A 225 -19.08 6.20 0.72
CA ASP A 225 -19.54 7.33 -0.09
C ASP A 225 -18.88 8.67 0.27
N SER A 226 -17.96 8.75 1.25
CA SER A 226 -17.58 10.07 1.77
C SER A 226 -16.09 10.34 2.06
N LEU A 227 -15.17 9.43 1.76
CA LEU A 227 -13.74 9.74 1.87
C LEU A 227 -13.06 9.50 0.52
N PRO A 228 -12.98 10.53 -0.34
CA PRO A 228 -11.97 10.54 -1.37
C PRO A 228 -10.63 10.40 -0.67
N THR A 229 -9.74 9.56 -1.20
CA THR A 229 -8.31 9.61 -0.90
C THR A 229 -7.91 11.08 -0.92
N CYS A 230 -7.80 11.69 0.27
CA CYS A 230 -7.61 13.13 0.35
C CYS A 230 -6.15 13.42 0.05
N ARG A 231 -5.85 13.54 -1.24
CA ARG A 231 -4.61 14.09 -1.74
C ARG A 231 -4.82 15.59 -1.90
N THR A 232 -4.43 16.35 -0.89
CA THR A 232 -4.39 17.80 -0.99
C THR A 232 -2.94 18.21 -1.20
N ASP A 233 -2.58 18.51 -2.43
CA ASP A 233 -1.30 19.14 -2.72
C ASP A 233 -1.32 20.57 -2.13
N CYS A 234 -0.77 20.72 -0.93
CA CYS A 234 -0.53 22.05 -0.35
C CYS A 234 0.80 22.58 -0.89
N THR A 235 0.74 23.35 -1.97
CA THR A 235 1.89 24.12 -2.43
C THR A 235 1.95 25.46 -1.66
N LYS A 236 3.14 25.79 -1.12
CA LYS A 236 3.46 27.06 -0.44
C LYS A 236 2.83 27.28 0.94
N CYS A 237 3.00 26.33 1.86
CA CYS A 237 2.80 26.60 3.28
C CYS A 237 4.11 27.09 3.92
N ALA A 238 4.14 28.30 4.46
CA ALA A 238 5.28 28.79 5.23
C ALA A 238 5.25 28.21 6.64
N ILE A 239 6.42 27.73 7.13
CA ILE A 239 6.59 27.39 8.54
C ILE A 239 7.03 28.66 9.25
N LYS A 240 6.21 29.19 10.16
CA LYS A 240 6.69 30.15 11.13
C LYS A 240 7.18 29.38 12.37
N PRO A 241 8.39 29.69 12.87
CA PRO A 241 8.81 29.14 14.16
C PRO A 241 7.87 29.71 15.23
N ALA A 242 7.11 28.82 15.87
CA ALA A 242 6.38 29.18 17.08
C ALA A 242 7.33 29.01 18.28
N ASN A 243 7.31 29.93 19.21
CA ASN A 243 8.03 29.83 20.49
C ASN A 243 7.67 28.50 21.16
N ALA A 244 8.70 27.86 21.70
CA ALA A 244 8.73 26.59 22.36
C ALA A 244 7.36 25.99 22.79
N GLY A 245 6.88 24.97 22.08
CA GLY A 245 5.81 24.09 22.55
C GLY A 245 4.55 23.96 21.70
N SER A 246 4.33 24.77 20.68
CA SER A 246 3.16 24.60 19.80
C SER A 246 3.45 24.95 18.35
N TYR A 247 3.15 24.02 17.44
CA TYR A 247 3.19 24.30 16.00
C TYR A 247 1.84 24.90 15.56
N GLN A 248 1.80 26.21 15.28
CA GLN A 248 0.65 26.80 14.62
C GLN A 248 0.81 26.68 13.10
N ARG A 249 -0.14 26.01 12.46
CA ARG A 249 -0.26 25.96 11.00
C ARG A 249 -0.91 27.24 10.50
N ILE A 250 -0.27 27.93 9.57
CA ILE A 250 -0.92 28.93 8.75
C ILE A 250 -1.08 28.30 7.37
N CYS A 251 -2.25 27.73 7.12
CA CYS A 251 -2.67 27.33 5.77
C CYS A 251 -3.46 28.47 5.14
N PRO A 252 -3.22 28.81 3.84
CA PRO A 252 -4.11 29.74 3.14
C PRO A 252 -5.55 29.20 3.13
N ALA A 253 -6.54 30.08 3.13
CA ALA A 253 -7.96 29.84 3.38
C ALA A 253 -8.69 28.81 2.49
N ARG A 254 -7.98 28.08 1.63
CA ARG A 254 -8.53 27.01 0.77
C ARG A 254 -8.28 25.58 1.28
N CYS A 255 -7.46 25.39 2.31
CA CYS A 255 -7.34 24.12 3.00
C CYS A 255 -8.25 24.13 4.23
N ARG A 256 -9.55 24.02 4.07
CA ARG A 256 -10.44 23.74 5.20
C ARG A 256 -10.18 22.28 5.61
N PRO A 257 -9.71 22.02 6.83
CA PRO A 257 -9.70 20.67 7.35
C PRO A 257 -11.17 20.28 7.59
N ALA A 258 -11.68 19.38 6.77
CA ALA A 258 -12.98 18.77 7.02
C ALA A 258 -12.90 17.73 8.16
N PHE A 259 -12.14 18.01 9.21
CA PHE A 259 -12.09 17.15 10.38
C PHE A 259 -11.56 17.88 11.62
N PHE A 260 -12.42 18.58 12.29
CA PHE A 260 -12.43 18.76 13.74
C PHE A 260 -13.84 19.15 14.14
N MET A 261 -14.66 18.19 14.44
CA MET A 261 -15.89 18.25 15.25
C MET A 261 -16.25 16.81 15.55
N ALA A 262 -16.54 16.37 16.66
CA ALA A 262 -16.82 16.79 17.99
C ALA A 262 -16.73 15.53 18.85
N GLY A 263 -15.99 15.57 19.90
CA GLY A 263 -16.20 14.68 21.04
C GLY A 263 -16.77 15.57 22.14
N GLN A 264 -18.02 15.47 22.45
CA GLN A 264 -18.57 15.58 23.79
C GLN A 264 -18.93 14.20 24.24
#